data_6c954f958c5ef46cbd54e0b7e99b8d4f
#
_entry.id   6c954f958c5ef46cbd54e0b7e99b8d4f
#
_cell.length_a   1.000
_cell.length_b   1.000
_cell.length_c   1.000
_cell.angle_alpha   90.00
_cell.angle_beta   90.00
_cell.angle_gamma   90.00
#
_symmetry.space_group_name_H-M   'P 1'
#
loop_
_entity.id
_entity.type
_entity.pdbx_description
1 polymer ?
#
loop_
_entity_poly.entity_id
_entity_poly.type
_entity_poly.pdbx_seq_one_letter_code
_entity_poly.pdbx_strand_id
1 'polypeptide(L)'
;MDENRSKALAAALSQIEKQFGKGSIMRLGASDVGKDVQVISTGSLGLDIALGVGGLPRGRIVEIYGPESSGKTTLTLQVIAEMQKMGGTAAFIDAEHALDSQYAQKLGVNVQDLLISQPDNGEQALEIADMLVRSGSIDVVVVDSVAALTPRAEIEGEMGEPQMGLHARLMSQALRKLTGNIKRSNTMVIFINQIRMKIGVMFGSPETTTGGNALKFYASVRLDIRRTGAIKKGEEVIGSETRVKVVKNKVAPPFKQAEFDILYGEGISREGEIVELGVQHKLIDKSGAWYAYKGDKIGQGKDNAREYLKEHHDIAMEIESKIRAAVGVSNPAEPAPVE
;
A
#
# COMPACT_ATOMS: atom_id res chain seq x y z
N MET A 1 35.12 -5.22 -27.16
CA MET A 1 35.50 -6.03 -25.98
C MET A 1 36.47 -7.08 -26.47
N ASP A 2 37.59 -7.29 -25.78
CA ASP A 2 38.60 -8.29 -26.17
C ASP A 2 37.94 -9.70 -26.17
N GLU A 3 38.13 -10.47 -27.22
CA GLU A 3 37.50 -11.78 -27.42
C GLU A 3 37.78 -12.74 -26.26
N ASN A 4 38.96 -12.66 -25.68
CA ASN A 4 39.35 -13.46 -24.51
C ASN A 4 38.55 -13.09 -23.24
N ARG A 5 38.26 -11.81 -23.06
CA ARG A 5 37.43 -11.35 -21.93
C ARG A 5 35.97 -11.77 -22.09
N SER A 6 35.45 -11.79 -23.34
CA SER A 6 34.09 -12.27 -23.63
C SER A 6 33.93 -13.76 -23.35
N LYS A 7 34.91 -14.59 -23.75
CA LYS A 7 34.94 -16.04 -23.49
C LYS A 7 35.06 -16.34 -21.98
N ALA A 8 35.91 -15.61 -21.26
CA ALA A 8 36.06 -15.75 -19.83
C ALA A 8 34.79 -15.39 -19.08
N LEU A 9 34.09 -14.30 -19.50
CA LEU A 9 32.81 -13.90 -18.90
C LEU A 9 31.71 -14.95 -19.14
N ALA A 10 31.62 -15.50 -20.37
CA ALA A 10 30.65 -16.55 -20.70
C ALA A 10 30.87 -17.81 -19.87
N ALA A 11 32.13 -18.22 -19.67
CA ALA A 11 32.48 -19.36 -18.82
C ALA A 11 32.07 -19.13 -17.35
N ALA A 12 32.36 -17.92 -16.81
CA ALA A 12 31.97 -17.55 -15.45
C ALA A 12 30.44 -17.55 -15.26
N LEU A 13 29.68 -17.00 -16.21
CA LEU A 13 28.20 -17.01 -16.18
C LEU A 13 27.66 -18.43 -16.19
N SER A 14 28.19 -19.30 -17.07
CA SER A 14 27.79 -20.71 -17.12
C SER A 14 28.11 -21.46 -15.83
N GLN A 15 29.24 -21.18 -15.19
CA GLN A 15 29.62 -21.78 -13.91
C GLN A 15 28.69 -21.33 -12.79
N ILE A 16 28.33 -20.04 -12.74
CA ILE A 16 27.38 -19.50 -11.76
C ILE A 16 26.00 -20.17 -11.91
N GLU A 17 25.51 -20.29 -13.15
CA GLU A 17 24.22 -20.96 -13.40
C GLU A 17 24.23 -22.45 -13.05
N LYS A 18 25.34 -23.15 -13.27
CA LYS A 18 25.49 -24.55 -12.83
C LYS A 18 25.51 -24.71 -11.32
N GLN A 19 26.13 -23.77 -10.61
CA GLN A 19 26.31 -23.85 -9.17
C GLN A 19 25.07 -23.36 -8.39
N PHE A 20 24.41 -22.30 -8.87
CA PHE A 20 23.34 -21.61 -8.16
C PHE A 20 21.96 -21.71 -8.83
N GLY A 21 21.88 -22.37 -10.00
CA GLY A 21 20.65 -22.53 -10.78
C GLY A 21 20.47 -21.49 -11.89
N LYS A 22 19.65 -21.84 -12.89
CA LYS A 22 19.31 -20.93 -14.00
C LYS A 22 18.63 -19.65 -13.45
N GLY A 23 19.03 -18.50 -13.97
CA GLY A 23 18.50 -17.20 -13.56
C GLY A 23 19.16 -16.62 -12.31
N SER A 24 20.19 -17.28 -11.72
CA SER A 24 20.97 -16.72 -10.61
C SER A 24 21.76 -15.48 -11.00
N ILE A 25 22.06 -15.35 -12.29
CA ILE A 25 22.65 -14.14 -12.88
C ILE A 25 21.99 -13.85 -14.22
N MET A 26 21.68 -12.57 -14.49
CA MET A 26 21.07 -12.16 -15.76
C MET A 26 21.58 -10.77 -16.18
N ARG A 27 21.48 -10.47 -17.46
CA ARG A 27 21.75 -9.11 -17.95
C ARG A 27 20.50 -8.27 -17.81
N LEU A 28 20.58 -7.11 -17.19
CA LEU A 28 19.43 -6.25 -16.90
C LEU A 28 18.65 -5.83 -18.18
N GLY A 29 19.29 -5.75 -19.33
CA GLY A 29 18.65 -5.41 -20.61
C GLY A 29 18.16 -6.61 -21.43
N ALA A 30 18.42 -7.85 -20.99
CA ALA A 30 18.02 -9.07 -21.70
C ALA A 30 16.72 -9.69 -21.19
N SER A 31 16.21 -9.21 -20.09
CA SER A 31 14.96 -9.65 -19.48
C SER A 31 13.98 -8.48 -19.41
N ASP A 32 12.72 -8.73 -19.74
CA ASP A 32 11.60 -7.80 -19.52
C ASP A 32 11.35 -7.49 -18.03
N VAL A 33 12.28 -7.86 -17.15
CA VAL A 33 12.24 -7.73 -15.67
C VAL A 33 12.00 -6.29 -15.17
N GLY A 34 12.00 -5.30 -16.05
CA GLY A 34 11.74 -3.91 -15.68
C GLY A 34 10.39 -3.36 -16.12
N LYS A 35 9.60 -4.10 -16.90
CA LYS A 35 8.38 -3.54 -17.53
C LYS A 35 7.07 -3.90 -16.82
N ASP A 36 6.99 -5.01 -16.09
CA ASP A 36 5.74 -5.46 -15.44
C ASP A 36 5.90 -5.64 -13.95
N VAL A 37 5.97 -4.53 -13.22
CA VAL A 37 5.76 -4.57 -11.77
C VAL A 37 4.29 -4.84 -11.53
N GLN A 38 3.95 -6.05 -11.09
CA GLN A 38 2.59 -6.35 -10.66
C GLN A 38 2.23 -5.49 -9.46
N VAL A 39 1.07 -4.87 -9.50
CA VAL A 39 0.61 -3.93 -8.49
C VAL A 39 -0.80 -4.27 -8.03
N ILE A 40 -1.15 -3.78 -6.83
CA ILE A 40 -2.49 -3.78 -6.28
C ILE A 40 -2.91 -2.33 -6.13
N SER A 41 -4.08 -1.97 -6.65
CA SER A 41 -4.65 -0.63 -6.47
C SER A 41 -4.82 -0.32 -4.99
N THR A 42 -4.60 0.93 -4.63
CA THR A 42 -4.83 1.43 -3.26
C THR A 42 -6.29 1.76 -2.99
N GLY A 43 -7.15 1.71 -4.00
CA GLY A 43 -8.51 2.24 -3.96
C GLY A 43 -8.57 3.75 -4.24
N SER A 44 -7.45 4.48 -4.14
CA SER A 44 -7.32 5.89 -4.51
C SER A 44 -6.62 6.02 -5.85
N LEU A 45 -7.31 6.62 -6.83
CA LEU A 45 -6.74 6.86 -8.16
C LEU A 45 -5.55 7.80 -8.09
N GLY A 46 -5.64 8.87 -7.29
CA GLY A 46 -4.56 9.83 -7.12
C GLY A 46 -3.31 9.20 -6.49
N LEU A 47 -3.48 8.30 -5.50
CA LEU A 47 -2.35 7.60 -4.89
C LEU A 47 -1.74 6.57 -5.84
N ASP A 48 -2.54 5.85 -6.61
CA ASP A 48 -2.06 4.92 -7.64
C ASP A 48 -1.20 5.65 -8.68
N ILE A 49 -1.60 6.85 -9.10
CA ILE A 49 -0.83 7.73 -9.99
C ILE A 49 0.44 8.24 -9.30
N ALA A 50 0.35 8.66 -8.03
CA ALA A 50 1.51 9.15 -7.28
C ALA A 50 2.58 8.07 -7.06
N LEU A 51 2.17 6.79 -6.96
CA LEU A 51 3.06 5.64 -6.89
C LEU A 51 3.81 5.38 -8.21
N GLY A 52 3.32 5.89 -9.33
CA GLY A 52 3.99 5.88 -10.64
C GLY A 52 3.90 4.57 -11.41
N VAL A 53 3.44 3.51 -10.78
CA VAL A 53 3.27 2.16 -11.37
C VAL A 53 1.82 1.67 -11.31
N GLY A 54 0.89 2.52 -10.85
CA GLY A 54 -0.55 2.22 -10.82
C GLY A 54 -1.06 1.55 -9.56
N GLY A 55 -0.25 1.42 -8.53
CA GLY A 55 -0.62 0.84 -7.24
C GLY A 55 0.58 0.44 -6.40
N LEU A 56 0.33 -0.32 -5.34
CA LEU A 56 1.37 -0.86 -4.47
C LEU A 56 2.01 -2.12 -5.08
N PRO A 57 3.35 -2.22 -5.09
CA PRO A 57 4.05 -3.33 -5.76
C PRO A 57 3.91 -4.65 -5.01
N ARG A 58 3.56 -5.72 -5.71
CA ARG A 58 3.56 -7.10 -5.19
C ARG A 58 5.00 -7.59 -4.94
N GLY A 59 5.14 -8.58 -4.07
CA GLY A 59 6.45 -9.14 -3.71
C GLY A 59 7.36 -8.14 -2.99
N ARG A 60 6.79 -7.16 -2.29
CA ARG A 60 7.50 -6.08 -1.61
C ARG A 60 6.94 -5.81 -0.22
N ILE A 61 7.77 -5.17 0.60
CA ILE A 61 7.38 -4.62 1.89
C ILE A 61 6.95 -3.17 1.69
N VAL A 62 5.79 -2.83 2.23
CA VAL A 62 5.22 -1.48 2.26
C VAL A 62 5.05 -1.05 3.71
N GLU A 63 5.43 0.17 4.04
CA GLU A 63 5.13 0.79 5.33
C GLU A 63 4.15 1.95 5.13
N ILE A 64 3.04 1.91 5.87
CA ILE A 64 2.06 3.00 5.94
C ILE A 64 2.09 3.55 7.36
N TYR A 65 2.46 4.81 7.52
CA TYR A 65 2.58 5.42 8.84
C TYR A 65 1.96 6.81 8.89
N GLY A 66 1.55 7.21 10.07
CA GLY A 66 0.93 8.50 10.32
C GLY A 66 0.41 8.60 11.74
N PRO A 67 -0.15 9.76 12.12
CA PRO A 67 -0.83 9.95 13.39
C PRO A 67 -1.99 8.99 13.58
N GLU A 68 -2.49 8.90 14.80
CA GLU A 68 -3.74 8.21 15.07
C GLU A 68 -4.90 8.84 14.28
N SER A 69 -5.88 8.04 13.90
CA SER A 69 -7.05 8.47 13.12
C SER A 69 -6.73 9.16 11.78
N SER A 70 -5.55 8.94 11.21
CA SER A 70 -5.16 9.50 9.91
C SER A 70 -5.67 8.71 8.70
N GLY A 71 -6.30 7.53 8.90
CA GLY A 71 -6.82 6.68 7.82
C GLY A 71 -5.91 5.53 7.40
N LYS A 72 -4.89 5.16 8.20
CA LYS A 72 -3.96 4.05 7.91
C LYS A 72 -4.69 2.73 7.67
N THR A 73 -5.51 2.32 8.62
CA THR A 73 -6.29 1.08 8.54
C THR A 73 -7.32 1.14 7.42
N THR A 74 -7.97 2.28 7.20
CA THR A 74 -8.90 2.50 6.07
C THR A 74 -8.21 2.26 4.73
N LEU A 75 -7.07 2.90 4.49
CA LEU A 75 -6.29 2.72 3.28
C LEU A 75 -5.89 1.24 3.08
N THR A 76 -5.46 0.59 4.15
CA THR A 76 -5.03 -0.81 4.10
C THR A 76 -6.18 -1.77 3.81
N LEU A 77 -7.36 -1.54 4.40
CA LEU A 77 -8.56 -2.31 4.11
C LEU A 77 -9.05 -2.12 2.67
N GLN A 78 -8.90 -0.91 2.11
CA GLN A 78 -9.18 -0.67 0.69
C GLN A 78 -8.23 -1.47 -0.22
N VAL A 79 -6.94 -1.57 0.11
CA VAL A 79 -5.98 -2.41 -0.62
C VAL A 79 -6.39 -3.88 -0.57
N ILE A 80 -6.85 -4.37 0.60
CA ILE A 80 -7.37 -5.73 0.73
C ILE A 80 -8.60 -5.94 -0.15
N ALA A 81 -9.55 -5.00 -0.14
CA ALA A 81 -10.75 -5.08 -0.97
C ALA A 81 -10.40 -5.11 -2.46
N GLU A 82 -9.47 -4.28 -2.92
CA GLU A 82 -9.00 -4.29 -4.32
C GLU A 82 -8.31 -5.61 -4.67
N MET A 83 -7.52 -6.21 -3.76
CA MET A 83 -6.90 -7.51 -3.99
C MET A 83 -7.94 -8.64 -4.09
N GLN A 84 -8.94 -8.64 -3.22
CA GLN A 84 -10.01 -9.64 -3.25
C GLN A 84 -10.86 -9.54 -4.52
N LYS A 85 -11.11 -8.34 -5.06
CA LYS A 85 -11.77 -8.15 -6.37
C LYS A 85 -11.01 -8.80 -7.52
N MET A 86 -9.68 -8.91 -7.39
CA MET A 86 -8.80 -9.60 -8.35
C MET A 86 -8.75 -11.12 -8.11
N GLY A 87 -9.54 -11.67 -7.20
CA GLY A 87 -9.53 -13.09 -6.82
C GLY A 87 -8.38 -13.48 -5.89
N GLY A 88 -7.66 -12.52 -5.31
CA GLY A 88 -6.54 -12.80 -4.41
C GLY A 88 -6.95 -12.99 -2.95
N THR A 89 -6.05 -13.56 -2.19
CA THR A 89 -6.22 -13.90 -0.77
C THR A 89 -5.44 -12.94 0.12
N ALA A 90 -6.09 -12.45 1.17
CA ALA A 90 -5.49 -11.54 2.14
C ALA A 90 -5.53 -12.10 3.57
N ALA A 91 -4.53 -11.74 4.35
CA ALA A 91 -4.47 -12.02 5.78
C ALA A 91 -4.19 -10.73 6.56
N PHE A 92 -4.85 -10.58 7.70
CA PHE A 92 -4.73 -9.43 8.59
C PHE A 92 -4.26 -9.90 9.97
N ILE A 93 -3.06 -9.47 10.37
CA ILE A 93 -2.49 -9.74 11.69
C ILE A 93 -2.80 -8.53 12.55
N ASP A 94 -3.83 -8.66 13.38
CA ASP A 94 -4.38 -7.63 14.24
C ASP A 94 -3.72 -7.67 15.63
N ALA A 95 -2.54 -7.07 15.74
CA ALA A 95 -1.79 -6.99 16.99
C ALA A 95 -2.37 -5.94 17.96
N GLU A 96 -3.21 -5.03 17.50
CA GLU A 96 -3.91 -4.05 18.34
C GLU A 96 -5.26 -4.58 18.86
N HIS A 97 -5.76 -5.71 18.34
CA HIS A 97 -7.07 -6.29 18.65
C HIS A 97 -8.23 -5.30 18.43
N ALA A 98 -8.13 -4.49 17.37
CA ALA A 98 -9.01 -3.35 17.14
C ALA A 98 -9.72 -3.38 15.77
N LEU A 99 -9.60 -4.47 14.99
CA LEU A 99 -10.23 -4.57 13.68
C LEU A 99 -11.76 -4.68 13.81
N ASP A 100 -12.44 -3.70 13.23
CA ASP A 100 -13.90 -3.72 13.10
C ASP A 100 -14.30 -4.41 11.78
N SER A 101 -14.92 -5.59 11.90
CA SER A 101 -15.36 -6.38 10.75
C SER A 101 -16.51 -5.70 9.98
N GLN A 102 -17.38 -4.97 10.66
CA GLN A 102 -18.48 -4.24 9.99
C GLN A 102 -17.94 -3.07 9.20
N TYR A 103 -16.94 -2.36 9.74
CA TYR A 103 -16.26 -1.31 9.01
C TYR A 103 -15.50 -1.86 7.79
N ALA A 104 -14.77 -2.96 7.95
CA ALA A 104 -14.09 -3.63 6.82
C ALA A 104 -15.07 -4.02 5.71
N GLN A 105 -16.22 -4.58 6.06
CA GLN A 105 -17.26 -4.94 5.10
C GLN A 105 -17.81 -3.73 4.35
N LYS A 106 -18.03 -2.60 5.03
CA LYS A 106 -18.48 -1.35 4.40
C LYS A 106 -17.48 -0.81 3.40
N LEU A 107 -16.19 -1.05 3.60
CA LEU A 107 -15.11 -0.70 2.67
C LEU A 107 -14.98 -1.67 1.49
N GLY A 108 -15.83 -2.69 1.39
CA GLY A 108 -15.84 -3.66 0.31
C GLY A 108 -14.97 -4.90 0.56
N VAL A 109 -14.44 -5.08 1.77
CA VAL A 109 -13.73 -6.31 2.14
C VAL A 109 -14.70 -7.46 2.27
N ASN A 110 -14.43 -8.57 1.60
CA ASN A 110 -15.11 -9.83 1.86
C ASN A 110 -14.54 -10.42 3.16
N VAL A 111 -15.26 -10.20 4.25
CA VAL A 111 -14.83 -10.63 5.60
C VAL A 111 -14.90 -12.14 5.80
N GLN A 112 -15.65 -12.86 4.97
CA GLN A 112 -15.71 -14.32 5.03
C GLN A 112 -14.42 -14.98 4.52
N ASP A 113 -13.75 -14.34 3.58
CA ASP A 113 -12.51 -14.83 2.96
C ASP A 113 -11.25 -14.16 3.55
N LEU A 114 -11.41 -13.20 4.45
CA LEU A 114 -10.28 -12.55 5.12
C LEU A 114 -9.76 -13.41 6.27
N LEU A 115 -8.49 -13.82 6.18
CA LEU A 115 -7.82 -14.51 7.28
C LEU A 115 -7.43 -13.50 8.36
N ILE A 116 -7.79 -13.77 9.61
CA ILE A 116 -7.46 -12.90 10.75
C ILE A 116 -6.66 -13.68 11.77
N SER A 117 -5.60 -13.07 12.30
CA SER A 117 -4.82 -13.55 13.44
C SER A 117 -4.67 -12.45 14.47
N GLN A 118 -4.87 -12.80 15.74
CA GLN A 118 -4.69 -11.91 16.89
C GLN A 118 -3.60 -12.49 17.81
N PRO A 119 -2.33 -12.19 17.56
CA PRO A 119 -1.20 -12.77 18.25
C PRO A 119 -1.01 -12.18 19.66
N ASP A 120 -0.47 -12.95 20.58
CA ASP A 120 -0.20 -12.55 21.97
C ASP A 120 1.09 -11.70 22.10
N ASN A 121 2.01 -11.82 21.15
CA ASN A 121 3.31 -11.13 21.17
C ASN A 121 3.87 -10.90 19.76
N GLY A 122 4.91 -10.08 19.66
CA GLY A 122 5.53 -9.70 18.39
C GLY A 122 6.20 -10.87 17.67
N GLU A 123 6.82 -11.80 18.39
CA GLU A 123 7.43 -13.01 17.79
C GLU A 123 6.37 -13.86 17.10
N GLN A 124 5.25 -14.13 17.78
CA GLN A 124 4.15 -14.90 17.23
C GLN A 124 3.56 -14.23 15.98
N ALA A 125 3.33 -12.91 16.04
CA ALA A 125 2.82 -12.14 14.90
C ALA A 125 3.72 -12.28 13.66
N LEU A 126 5.02 -12.11 13.85
CA LEU A 126 5.98 -12.13 12.75
C LEU A 126 6.27 -13.56 12.24
N GLU A 127 6.17 -14.57 13.09
CA GLU A 127 6.26 -15.98 12.68
C GLU A 127 5.03 -16.39 11.86
N ILE A 128 3.83 -15.98 12.26
CA ILE A 128 2.60 -16.21 11.49
C ILE A 128 2.71 -15.52 10.12
N ALA A 129 3.18 -14.27 10.08
CA ALA A 129 3.42 -13.56 8.82
C ALA A 129 4.40 -14.32 7.91
N ASP A 130 5.51 -14.82 8.46
CA ASP A 130 6.51 -15.60 7.70
C ASP A 130 5.94 -16.91 7.17
N MET A 131 5.14 -17.62 7.97
CA MET A 131 4.48 -18.85 7.53
C MET A 131 3.48 -18.60 6.40
N LEU A 132 2.65 -17.56 6.51
CA LEU A 132 1.71 -17.17 5.47
C LEU A 132 2.42 -16.79 4.17
N VAL A 133 3.47 -15.99 4.25
CA VAL A 133 4.29 -15.61 3.08
C VAL A 133 4.94 -16.84 2.44
N ARG A 134 5.50 -17.77 3.23
CA ARG A 134 6.16 -18.97 2.71
C ARG A 134 5.19 -19.94 2.05
N SER A 135 3.91 -19.94 2.42
CA SER A 135 2.91 -20.79 1.78
C SER A 135 2.77 -20.52 0.28
N GLY A 136 3.06 -19.29 -0.16
CA GLY A 136 2.88 -18.85 -1.54
C GLY A 136 1.42 -18.71 -1.97
N SER A 137 0.47 -18.86 -1.04
CA SER A 137 -0.98 -18.82 -1.32
C SER A 137 -1.64 -17.53 -0.85
N ILE A 138 -0.87 -16.60 -0.29
CA ILE A 138 -1.38 -15.32 0.22
C ILE A 138 -0.79 -14.17 -0.61
N ASP A 139 -1.65 -13.32 -1.12
CA ASP A 139 -1.25 -12.18 -1.96
C ASP A 139 -0.89 -10.94 -1.13
N VAL A 140 -1.61 -10.71 -0.03
CA VAL A 140 -1.40 -9.59 0.88
C VAL A 140 -1.42 -10.06 2.33
N VAL A 141 -0.40 -9.69 3.09
CA VAL A 141 -0.36 -9.82 4.55
C VAL A 141 -0.26 -8.42 5.15
N VAL A 142 -1.18 -8.07 6.04
CA VAL A 142 -1.17 -6.82 6.80
C VAL A 142 -0.77 -7.11 8.23
N VAL A 143 0.09 -6.25 8.80
CA VAL A 143 0.43 -6.25 10.23
C VAL A 143 0.02 -4.89 10.82
N ASP A 144 -0.99 -4.88 11.65
CA ASP A 144 -1.52 -3.68 12.33
C ASP A 144 -1.42 -3.84 13.86
N SER A 145 -0.53 -3.13 14.52
CA SER A 145 0.52 -2.26 14.00
C SER A 145 1.89 -2.68 14.53
N VAL A 146 2.96 -2.17 13.90
CA VAL A 146 4.34 -2.39 14.40
C VAL A 146 4.49 -1.96 15.85
N ALA A 147 3.80 -0.89 16.26
CA ALA A 147 3.85 -0.38 17.64
C ALA A 147 3.34 -1.39 18.68
N ALA A 148 2.42 -2.30 18.29
CA ALA A 148 1.83 -3.32 19.15
C ALA A 148 2.60 -4.65 19.15
N LEU A 149 3.66 -4.78 18.35
CA LEU A 149 4.50 -5.97 18.32
C LEU A 149 5.44 -6.03 19.53
N THR A 150 4.86 -6.22 20.71
CA THR A 150 5.64 -6.30 21.97
C THR A 150 6.44 -7.60 22.01
N PRO A 151 7.76 -7.55 22.20
CA PRO A 151 8.58 -8.74 22.40
C PRO A 151 8.11 -9.56 23.60
N ARG A 152 8.15 -10.90 23.49
CA ARG A 152 7.76 -11.80 24.58
C ARG A 152 8.52 -11.51 25.87
N ALA A 153 9.83 -11.28 25.76
CA ALA A 153 10.66 -10.96 26.92
C ALA A 153 10.24 -9.67 27.64
N GLU A 154 9.64 -8.72 26.91
CA GLU A 154 9.09 -7.50 27.51
C GLU A 154 7.77 -7.78 28.24
N ILE A 155 6.94 -8.71 27.73
CA ILE A 155 5.69 -9.11 28.38
C ILE A 155 5.96 -9.93 29.65
N GLU A 156 6.95 -10.80 29.64
CA GLU A 156 7.35 -11.66 30.76
C GLU A 156 8.20 -10.97 31.81
N GLY A 157 8.76 -9.77 31.48
CA GLY A 157 9.58 -8.98 32.38
C GLY A 157 8.78 -8.26 33.47
N GLU A 158 9.46 -7.73 34.47
CA GLU A 158 8.81 -6.95 35.54
C GLU A 158 8.45 -5.53 35.06
N MET A 159 7.37 -4.98 35.63
CA MET A 159 6.95 -3.61 35.34
C MET A 159 8.04 -2.62 35.68
N GLY A 160 8.47 -1.82 34.69
CA GLY A 160 9.52 -0.81 34.86
C GLY A 160 10.93 -1.31 34.54
N GLU A 161 11.10 -2.58 34.17
CA GLU A 161 12.38 -3.10 33.71
C GLU A 161 12.77 -2.51 32.34
N PRO A 162 13.98 -1.93 32.19
CA PRO A 162 14.40 -1.33 30.93
C PRO A 162 14.68 -2.38 29.86
N GLN A 163 13.81 -2.52 28.88
CA GLN A 163 13.90 -3.47 27.76
C GLN A 163 14.44 -2.79 26.49
N MET A 164 15.63 -2.17 26.60
CA MET A 164 16.18 -1.36 25.51
C MET A 164 16.51 -2.18 24.25
N GLY A 165 15.92 -1.78 23.13
CA GLY A 165 16.26 -2.28 21.79
C GLY A 165 15.70 -3.65 21.41
N LEU A 166 14.93 -4.33 22.26
CA LEU A 166 14.36 -5.65 21.95
C LEU A 166 13.44 -5.59 20.74
N HIS A 167 12.52 -4.63 20.70
CA HIS A 167 11.62 -4.41 19.58
C HIS A 167 12.36 -4.15 18.26
N ALA A 168 13.42 -3.33 18.27
CA ALA A 168 14.21 -3.07 17.07
C ALA A 168 14.99 -4.31 16.60
N ARG A 169 15.47 -5.16 17.53
CA ARG A 169 16.12 -6.44 17.20
C ARG A 169 15.14 -7.43 16.59
N LEU A 170 13.94 -7.56 17.16
CA LEU A 170 12.87 -8.40 16.66
C LEU A 170 12.50 -8.02 15.23
N MET A 171 12.24 -6.73 14.97
CA MET A 171 11.96 -6.23 13.62
C MET A 171 13.10 -6.48 12.65
N SER A 172 14.35 -6.25 13.05
CA SER A 172 15.52 -6.48 12.20
C SER A 172 15.67 -7.95 11.82
N GLN A 173 15.42 -8.87 12.75
CA GLN A 173 15.50 -10.31 12.53
C GLN A 173 14.38 -10.79 11.60
N ALA A 174 13.15 -10.37 11.86
CA ALA A 174 11.98 -10.75 11.08
C ALA A 174 12.08 -10.26 9.63
N LEU A 175 12.45 -8.98 9.42
CA LEU A 175 12.55 -8.41 8.09
C LEU A 175 13.63 -9.07 7.23
N ARG A 176 14.75 -9.51 7.85
CA ARG A 176 15.78 -10.31 7.14
C ARG A 176 15.22 -11.64 6.63
N LYS A 177 14.41 -12.33 7.44
CA LYS A 177 13.76 -13.59 7.03
C LYS A 177 12.70 -13.37 5.97
N LEU A 178 11.79 -12.42 6.21
CA LEU A 178 10.65 -12.12 5.35
C LEU A 178 11.06 -11.69 3.94
N THR A 179 12.09 -10.83 3.81
CA THR A 179 12.46 -10.22 2.52
C THR A 179 12.74 -11.26 1.43
N GLY A 180 13.45 -12.33 1.75
CA GLY A 180 13.75 -13.41 0.79
C GLY A 180 12.50 -14.22 0.40
N ASN A 181 11.61 -14.47 1.36
CA ASN A 181 10.39 -15.22 1.15
C ASN A 181 9.33 -14.40 0.37
N ILE A 182 9.16 -13.13 0.70
CA ILE A 182 8.25 -12.18 0.05
C ILE A 182 8.51 -12.09 -1.46
N LYS A 183 9.78 -11.99 -1.86
CA LYS A 183 10.14 -11.94 -3.27
C LYS A 183 9.79 -13.23 -4.02
N ARG A 184 9.97 -14.39 -3.39
CA ARG A 184 9.70 -15.70 -4.00
C ARG A 184 8.21 -16.00 -4.11
N SER A 185 7.44 -15.66 -3.09
CA SER A 185 5.98 -15.89 -3.05
C SER A 185 5.18 -14.82 -3.79
N ASN A 186 5.82 -13.70 -4.18
CA ASN A 186 5.14 -12.54 -4.75
C ASN A 186 4.07 -11.93 -3.82
N THR A 187 4.15 -12.21 -2.52
CA THR A 187 3.26 -11.67 -1.50
C THR A 187 3.63 -10.22 -1.18
N MET A 188 2.67 -9.32 -1.07
CA MET A 188 2.89 -7.99 -0.51
C MET A 188 2.70 -8.03 1.01
N VAL A 189 3.62 -7.43 1.77
CA VAL A 189 3.47 -7.29 3.22
C VAL A 189 3.38 -5.82 3.56
N ILE A 190 2.26 -5.41 4.16
CA ILE A 190 2.01 -4.05 4.62
C ILE A 190 2.20 -4.00 6.13
N PHE A 191 3.11 -3.14 6.58
CA PHE A 191 3.25 -2.78 7.99
C PHE A 191 2.60 -1.43 8.24
N ILE A 192 1.59 -1.41 9.08
CA ILE A 192 1.03 -0.17 9.62
C ILE A 192 1.90 0.26 10.80
N ASN A 193 2.26 1.55 10.85
CA ASN A 193 3.15 2.06 11.88
C ASN A 193 2.65 3.38 12.47
N GLN A 194 3.07 3.66 13.68
CA GLN A 194 2.74 4.88 14.41
C GLN A 194 3.95 5.81 14.45
N ILE A 195 3.67 7.12 14.57
CA ILE A 195 4.69 8.14 14.75
C ILE A 195 5.00 8.27 16.24
N ARG A 196 6.28 8.46 16.53
CA ARG A 196 6.80 8.86 17.84
C ARG A 196 7.68 10.09 17.69
N MET A 197 7.77 10.86 18.74
CA MET A 197 8.62 12.06 18.78
C MET A 197 9.94 11.73 19.47
N LYS A 198 11.04 12.04 18.82
CA LYS A 198 12.37 11.97 19.41
C LYS A 198 12.58 13.18 20.32
N ILE A 199 13.01 12.92 21.55
CA ILE A 199 13.37 13.96 22.51
C ILE A 199 14.74 14.55 22.14
N GLY A 200 14.91 15.87 22.25
CA GLY A 200 16.19 16.54 22.09
C GLY A 200 16.64 16.79 20.65
N VAL A 201 15.77 16.66 19.66
CA VAL A 201 16.06 17.01 18.26
C VAL A 201 15.94 18.53 18.08
N MET A 202 17.07 19.22 17.95
CA MET A 202 17.11 20.69 17.74
C MET A 202 16.98 21.06 16.26
N PHE A 203 17.38 20.19 15.32
CA PHE A 203 17.34 20.43 13.88
C PHE A 203 16.75 19.23 13.14
N GLY A 204 15.96 19.49 12.09
CA GLY A 204 15.27 18.47 11.31
C GLY A 204 13.93 18.03 11.93
N SER A 205 13.32 16.95 11.39
CA SER A 205 12.05 16.44 11.90
C SER A 205 12.30 15.56 13.15
N PRO A 206 11.63 15.86 14.27
CA PRO A 206 11.67 15.01 15.45
C PRO A 206 10.89 13.72 15.28
N GLU A 207 10.03 13.62 14.25
CA GLU A 207 9.17 12.46 14.02
C GLU A 207 9.98 11.22 13.61
N THR A 208 9.63 10.09 14.19
CA THR A 208 10.16 8.78 13.81
C THR A 208 9.07 7.73 13.94
N THR A 209 9.24 6.59 13.28
CA THR A 209 8.34 5.44 13.41
C THR A 209 8.86 4.45 14.45
N THR A 210 7.99 3.62 15.01
CA THR A 210 8.34 2.57 15.98
C THR A 210 9.08 1.40 15.31
N GLY A 211 9.69 0.52 16.09
CA GLY A 211 10.38 -0.68 15.59
C GLY A 211 11.79 -0.45 15.07
N GLY A 212 12.39 0.70 15.38
CA GLY A 212 13.76 1.05 14.97
C GLY A 212 13.89 1.44 13.50
N ASN A 213 15.07 1.23 12.91
CA ASN A 213 15.35 1.68 11.55
C ASN A 213 15.21 0.59 10.48
N ALA A 214 15.08 -0.68 10.86
CA ALA A 214 15.11 -1.79 9.91
C ALA A 214 14.01 -1.66 8.84
N LEU A 215 12.78 -1.36 9.24
CA LEU A 215 11.66 -1.22 8.31
C LEU A 215 11.87 -0.10 7.30
N LYS A 216 12.50 1.02 7.71
CA LYS A 216 12.85 2.13 6.81
C LYS A 216 13.79 1.70 5.68
N PHE A 217 14.67 0.71 5.93
CA PHE A 217 15.58 0.17 4.92
C PHE A 217 14.91 -0.91 4.06
N TYR A 218 14.19 -1.85 4.68
CA TYR A 218 13.59 -2.99 3.99
C TYR A 218 12.35 -2.63 3.17
N ALA A 219 11.54 -1.66 3.60
CA ALA A 219 10.39 -1.20 2.84
C ALA A 219 10.80 -0.67 1.45
N SER A 220 10.10 -1.14 0.43
CA SER A 220 10.25 -0.63 -0.95
C SER A 220 9.43 0.63 -1.17
N VAL A 221 8.29 0.75 -0.50
CA VAL A 221 7.41 1.92 -0.50
C VAL A 221 7.13 2.31 0.94
N ARG A 222 7.18 3.63 1.22
CA ARG A 222 6.78 4.21 2.51
C ARG A 222 5.82 5.35 2.26
N LEU A 223 4.67 5.30 2.90
CA LEU A 223 3.58 6.25 2.79
C LEU A 223 3.38 6.97 4.12
N ASP A 224 3.46 8.30 4.09
CA ASP A 224 3.11 9.17 5.21
C ASP A 224 1.67 9.68 4.98
N ILE A 225 0.72 9.21 5.79
CA ILE A 225 -0.69 9.55 5.69
C ILE A 225 -1.09 10.53 6.78
N ARG A 226 -1.75 11.63 6.39
CA ARG A 226 -2.16 12.72 7.28
C ARG A 226 -3.59 13.16 6.97
N ARG A 227 -4.37 13.34 8.02
CA ARG A 227 -5.63 14.09 7.93
C ARG A 227 -5.31 15.58 7.80
N THR A 228 -5.88 16.23 6.79
CA THR A 228 -5.66 17.67 6.52
C THR A 228 -6.86 18.53 6.86
N GLY A 229 -8.07 17.94 6.82
CA GLY A 229 -9.30 18.64 7.09
C GLY A 229 -10.44 17.72 7.50
N ALA A 230 -11.59 18.30 7.77
CA ALA A 230 -12.84 17.59 8.03
C ALA A 230 -13.86 17.97 6.94
N ILE A 231 -14.50 16.94 6.38
CA ILE A 231 -15.60 17.11 5.41
C ILE A 231 -16.90 17.22 6.20
N LYS A 232 -17.64 18.28 5.97
CA LYS A 232 -18.90 18.57 6.67
C LYS A 232 -20.06 18.62 5.70
N LYS A 233 -21.22 18.11 6.14
CA LYS A 233 -22.52 18.31 5.50
C LYS A 233 -23.42 19.01 6.51
N GLY A 234 -23.57 20.32 6.35
CA GLY A 234 -24.15 21.17 7.41
C GLY A 234 -23.22 21.23 8.62
N GLU A 235 -23.72 20.85 9.78
CA GLU A 235 -22.94 20.78 11.04
C GLU A 235 -22.29 19.41 11.28
N GLU A 236 -22.70 18.39 10.56
CA GLU A 236 -22.22 17.02 10.72
C GLU A 236 -20.89 16.79 10.00
N VAL A 237 -19.93 16.18 10.68
CA VAL A 237 -18.67 15.73 10.06
C VAL A 237 -18.90 14.36 9.44
N ILE A 238 -18.87 14.29 8.11
CA ILE A 238 -19.14 13.07 7.32
C ILE A 238 -17.88 12.38 6.82
N GLY A 239 -16.72 13.00 6.99
CA GLY A 239 -15.48 12.44 6.48
C GLY A 239 -14.26 13.28 6.83
N SER A 240 -13.14 12.94 6.22
CA SER A 240 -11.87 13.63 6.37
C SER A 240 -11.17 13.82 5.03
N GLU A 241 -10.64 15.00 4.83
CA GLU A 241 -9.65 15.25 3.79
C GLU A 241 -8.32 14.62 4.21
N THR A 242 -7.73 13.85 3.34
CA THR A 242 -6.53 13.06 3.65
C THR A 242 -5.46 13.30 2.60
N ARG A 243 -4.23 13.47 3.06
CA ARG A 243 -3.05 13.56 2.20
C ARG A 243 -2.11 12.41 2.47
N VAL A 244 -1.67 11.75 1.40
CA VAL A 244 -0.65 10.70 1.45
C VAL A 244 0.56 11.16 0.66
N LYS A 245 1.73 11.16 1.31
CA LYS A 245 3.01 11.45 0.68
C LYS A 245 3.82 10.17 0.51
N VAL A 246 4.28 9.94 -0.72
CA VAL A 246 5.18 8.82 -1.04
C VAL A 246 6.60 9.23 -0.67
N VAL A 247 7.03 8.91 0.56
CA VAL A 247 8.33 9.36 1.09
C VAL A 247 9.50 8.47 0.68
N LYS A 248 9.21 7.23 0.27
CA LYS A 248 10.16 6.29 -0.30
C LYS A 248 9.48 5.46 -1.37
N ASN A 249 10.14 5.28 -2.51
CA ASN A 249 9.65 4.42 -3.58
C ASN A 249 10.84 3.85 -4.34
N LYS A 250 10.92 2.51 -4.43
CA LYS A 250 11.97 1.80 -5.18
C LYS A 250 11.52 1.37 -6.58
N VAL A 251 10.26 1.59 -6.94
CA VAL A 251 9.69 1.19 -8.24
C VAL A 251 9.40 2.37 -9.16
N ALA A 252 9.38 3.59 -8.63
CA ALA A 252 9.22 4.84 -9.38
C ALA A 252 9.83 6.02 -8.59
N PRO A 253 9.95 7.23 -9.18
CA PRO A 253 10.43 8.41 -8.46
C PRO A 253 9.56 8.72 -7.22
N PRO A 254 10.16 8.93 -6.04
CA PRO A 254 9.45 9.23 -4.80
C PRO A 254 9.03 10.71 -4.70
N PHE A 255 8.47 11.10 -3.55
CA PHE A 255 8.09 12.44 -3.12
C PHE A 255 6.86 13.03 -3.79
N LYS A 256 6.13 12.25 -4.59
CA LYS A 256 4.79 12.61 -5.04
C LYS A 256 3.81 12.49 -3.89
N GLN A 257 2.70 13.18 -3.99
CA GLN A 257 1.61 13.12 -3.01
C GLN A 257 0.25 13.02 -3.71
N ALA A 258 -0.71 12.45 -3.00
CA ALA A 258 -2.11 12.41 -3.38
C ALA A 258 -2.96 12.99 -2.24
N GLU A 259 -4.03 13.65 -2.61
CA GLU A 259 -5.05 14.14 -1.69
C GLU A 259 -6.39 13.54 -2.10
N PHE A 260 -7.13 13.02 -1.14
CA PHE A 260 -8.43 12.41 -1.38
C PHE A 260 -9.30 12.46 -0.12
N ASP A 261 -10.59 12.28 -0.33
CA ASP A 261 -11.58 12.26 0.73
C ASP A 261 -11.79 10.83 1.24
N ILE A 262 -11.80 10.67 2.56
CA ILE A 262 -12.27 9.46 3.23
C ILE A 262 -13.63 9.78 3.85
N LEU A 263 -14.68 9.13 3.37
CA LEU A 263 -16.04 9.27 3.88
C LEU A 263 -16.33 8.21 4.92
N TYR A 264 -16.92 8.60 6.04
CA TYR A 264 -17.22 7.67 7.12
C TYR A 264 -18.30 6.67 6.69
N GLY A 265 -17.96 5.39 6.81
CA GLY A 265 -18.83 4.29 6.38
C GLY A 265 -18.79 3.96 4.88
N GLU A 266 -18.06 4.72 4.05
CA GLU A 266 -17.87 4.46 2.62
C GLU A 266 -16.40 4.21 2.25
N GLY A 267 -15.47 4.82 2.98
CA GLY A 267 -14.04 4.75 2.69
C GLY A 267 -13.54 5.83 1.73
N ILE A 268 -12.55 5.50 0.91
CA ILE A 268 -11.94 6.42 -0.04
C ILE A 268 -12.95 6.76 -1.15
N SER A 269 -13.17 8.06 -1.37
CA SER A 269 -14.08 8.57 -2.39
C SER A 269 -13.43 8.54 -3.78
N ARG A 270 -13.38 7.35 -4.40
CA ARG A 270 -12.75 7.16 -5.72
C ARG A 270 -13.43 7.99 -6.81
N GLU A 271 -14.76 8.03 -6.83
CA GLU A 271 -15.52 8.83 -7.80
C GLU A 271 -15.28 10.32 -7.60
N GLY A 272 -15.09 10.78 -6.36
CA GLY A 272 -14.68 12.15 -6.06
C GLY A 272 -13.32 12.50 -6.65
N GLU A 273 -12.35 11.58 -6.59
CA GLU A 273 -11.05 11.74 -7.24
C GLU A 273 -11.16 11.75 -8.76
N ILE A 274 -12.00 10.89 -9.34
CA ILE A 274 -12.25 10.85 -10.80
C ILE A 274 -12.80 12.18 -11.29
N VAL A 275 -13.73 12.80 -10.54
CA VAL A 275 -14.24 14.14 -10.86
C VAL A 275 -13.13 15.20 -10.82
N GLU A 276 -12.32 15.21 -9.76
CA GLU A 276 -11.26 16.21 -9.59
C GLU A 276 -10.15 16.08 -10.63
N LEU A 277 -9.63 14.85 -10.78
CA LEU A 277 -8.59 14.55 -11.78
C LEU A 277 -9.13 14.71 -13.21
N GLY A 278 -10.40 14.34 -13.44
CA GLY A 278 -11.07 14.56 -14.72
C GLY A 278 -11.11 16.05 -15.12
N VAL A 279 -11.39 16.93 -14.17
CA VAL A 279 -11.33 18.39 -14.41
C VAL A 279 -9.89 18.83 -14.64
N GLN A 280 -8.95 18.36 -13.81
CA GLN A 280 -7.53 18.71 -13.94
C GLN A 280 -6.95 18.32 -15.30
N HIS A 281 -7.35 17.18 -15.82
CA HIS A 281 -6.92 16.67 -17.14
C HIS A 281 -7.82 17.10 -18.31
N LYS A 282 -8.78 18.02 -18.07
CA LYS A 282 -9.70 18.55 -19.08
C LYS A 282 -10.56 17.47 -19.76
N LEU A 283 -10.87 16.40 -19.05
CA LEU A 283 -11.79 15.36 -19.47
C LEU A 283 -13.22 15.65 -19.02
N ILE A 284 -13.35 16.27 -17.87
CA ILE A 284 -14.62 16.78 -17.32
C ILE A 284 -14.57 18.30 -17.40
N ASP A 285 -15.60 18.88 -18.03
CA ASP A 285 -15.78 20.31 -18.10
C ASP A 285 -16.41 20.82 -16.81
N LYS A 286 -15.84 21.91 -16.26
CA LYS A 286 -16.38 22.61 -15.09
C LYS A 286 -16.74 24.03 -15.47
N SER A 287 -18.01 24.38 -15.37
CA SER A 287 -18.51 25.73 -15.60
C SER A 287 -19.31 26.22 -14.39
N GLY A 288 -18.69 27.10 -13.60
CA GLY A 288 -19.24 27.51 -12.30
C GLY A 288 -19.39 26.29 -11.36
N ALA A 289 -20.61 26.02 -10.93
CA ALA A 289 -20.93 24.87 -10.10
C ALA A 289 -21.25 23.58 -10.90
N TRP A 290 -21.36 23.65 -12.22
CA TRP A 290 -21.77 22.54 -13.07
C TRP A 290 -20.57 21.75 -13.58
N TYR A 291 -20.70 20.42 -13.55
CA TYR A 291 -19.78 19.46 -14.14
C TYR A 291 -20.46 18.79 -15.34
N ALA A 292 -19.71 18.62 -16.44
CA ALA A 292 -20.21 17.97 -17.65
C ALA A 292 -19.15 17.01 -18.22
N TYR A 293 -19.61 15.92 -18.82
CA TYR A 293 -18.77 14.97 -19.54
C TYR A 293 -19.33 14.74 -20.94
N LYS A 294 -18.53 14.90 -22.00
CA LYS A 294 -18.93 14.84 -23.41
C LYS A 294 -20.14 15.74 -23.75
N GLY A 295 -20.30 16.84 -23.05
CA GLY A 295 -21.42 17.78 -23.24
C GLY A 295 -22.63 17.51 -22.35
N ASP A 296 -22.73 16.32 -21.74
CA ASP A 296 -23.83 15.98 -20.83
C ASP A 296 -23.51 16.44 -19.39
N LYS A 297 -24.50 17.05 -18.74
CA LYS A 297 -24.36 17.47 -17.34
C LYS A 297 -24.38 16.26 -16.43
N ILE A 298 -23.30 16.12 -15.61
CA ILE A 298 -23.18 15.02 -14.65
C ILE A 298 -23.46 15.43 -13.20
N GLY A 299 -23.59 16.73 -12.93
CA GLY A 299 -24.00 17.20 -11.60
C GLY A 299 -23.72 18.68 -11.36
N GLN A 300 -24.50 19.27 -10.45
CA GLN A 300 -24.24 20.59 -9.90
C GLN A 300 -23.58 20.40 -8.53
N GLY A 301 -22.32 20.81 -8.41
CA GLY A 301 -21.46 20.54 -7.26
C GLY A 301 -20.75 19.18 -7.34
N LYS A 302 -19.61 19.06 -6.62
CA LYS A 302 -18.77 17.87 -6.59
C LYS A 302 -19.54 16.65 -6.10
N ASP A 303 -20.37 16.81 -5.06
CA ASP A 303 -21.12 15.68 -4.48
C ASP A 303 -22.11 15.07 -5.45
N ASN A 304 -22.86 15.89 -6.20
CA ASN A 304 -23.80 15.38 -7.20
C ASN A 304 -23.08 14.72 -8.38
N ALA A 305 -21.95 15.26 -8.81
CA ALA A 305 -21.14 14.65 -9.86
C ALA A 305 -20.55 13.30 -9.39
N ARG A 306 -20.13 13.19 -8.12
CA ARG A 306 -19.68 11.96 -7.50
C ARG A 306 -20.78 10.91 -7.47
N GLU A 307 -21.98 11.24 -6.98
CA GLU A 307 -23.13 10.33 -6.94
C GLU A 307 -23.51 9.87 -8.34
N TYR A 308 -23.51 10.78 -9.32
CA TYR A 308 -23.75 10.41 -10.73
C TYR A 308 -22.74 9.35 -11.22
N LEU A 309 -21.45 9.50 -10.92
CA LEU A 309 -20.44 8.51 -11.31
C LEU A 309 -20.57 7.18 -10.56
N LYS A 310 -21.11 7.17 -9.34
CA LYS A 310 -21.45 5.93 -8.63
C LYS A 310 -22.58 5.17 -9.30
N GLU A 311 -23.58 5.88 -9.83
CA GLU A 311 -24.71 5.29 -10.55
C GLU A 311 -24.34 4.90 -11.99
N HIS A 312 -23.31 5.53 -12.58
CA HIS A 312 -22.86 5.32 -13.96
C HIS A 312 -21.41 4.81 -13.98
N HIS A 313 -21.25 3.56 -13.58
CA HIS A 313 -19.95 2.93 -13.39
C HIS A 313 -19.13 2.83 -14.67
N ASP A 314 -19.80 2.62 -15.81
CA ASP A 314 -19.21 2.60 -17.15
C ASP A 314 -18.55 3.93 -17.51
N ILE A 315 -19.21 5.06 -17.21
CA ILE A 315 -18.69 6.40 -17.42
C ILE A 315 -17.51 6.66 -16.49
N ALA A 316 -17.62 6.27 -15.22
CA ALA A 316 -16.53 6.41 -14.26
C ALA A 316 -15.27 5.65 -14.71
N MET A 317 -15.40 4.41 -15.14
CA MET A 317 -14.31 3.59 -15.67
C MET A 317 -13.69 4.18 -16.95
N GLU A 318 -14.52 4.72 -17.85
CA GLU A 318 -14.05 5.37 -19.09
C GLU A 318 -13.18 6.60 -18.75
N ILE A 319 -13.65 7.45 -17.84
CA ILE A 319 -12.91 8.66 -17.42
C ILE A 319 -11.61 8.25 -16.72
N GLU A 320 -11.66 7.29 -15.80
CA GLU A 320 -10.47 6.79 -15.12
C GLU A 320 -9.43 6.25 -16.09
N SER A 321 -9.84 5.44 -17.07
CA SER A 321 -8.94 4.90 -18.08
C SER A 321 -8.25 6.01 -18.87
N LYS A 322 -8.98 7.07 -19.23
CA LYS A 322 -8.42 8.24 -19.92
C LYS A 322 -7.45 9.03 -19.03
N ILE A 323 -7.77 9.18 -17.74
CA ILE A 323 -6.86 9.83 -16.79
C ILE A 323 -5.55 9.03 -16.70
N ARG A 324 -5.63 7.71 -16.50
CA ARG A 324 -4.46 6.83 -16.43
C ARG A 324 -3.60 6.89 -17.69
N ALA A 325 -4.23 6.86 -18.85
CA ALA A 325 -3.54 7.02 -20.13
C ALA A 325 -2.84 8.38 -20.26
N ALA A 326 -3.48 9.46 -19.83
CA ALA A 326 -2.91 10.81 -19.88
C ALA A 326 -1.67 10.98 -18.98
N VAL A 327 -1.58 10.23 -17.88
CA VAL A 327 -0.44 10.26 -16.95
C VAL A 327 0.58 9.13 -17.18
N GLY A 328 0.34 8.26 -18.15
CA GLY A 328 1.24 7.14 -18.48
C GLY A 328 1.27 6.03 -17.44
N VAL A 329 0.17 5.82 -16.70
CA VAL A 329 0.02 4.76 -15.71
C VAL A 329 -0.92 3.70 -16.25
N SER A 330 -0.51 2.43 -16.17
CA SER A 330 -1.32 1.30 -16.65
C SER A 330 -2.63 1.16 -15.86
N ASN A 331 -3.68 0.67 -16.52
CA ASN A 331 -4.84 0.18 -15.81
C ASN A 331 -4.45 -1.01 -14.93
N PRO A 332 -5.08 -1.20 -13.76
CA PRO A 332 -4.94 -2.43 -13.00
C PRO A 332 -5.23 -3.62 -13.91
N ALA A 333 -4.49 -4.71 -13.76
CA ALA A 333 -4.76 -5.92 -14.53
C ALA A 333 -6.23 -6.34 -14.28
N GLU A 334 -6.97 -6.60 -15.36
CA GLU A 334 -8.32 -7.19 -15.22
C GLU A 334 -8.18 -8.56 -14.53
N PRO A 335 -9.13 -8.94 -13.64
CA PRO A 335 -9.10 -10.25 -13.04
C PRO A 335 -9.14 -11.30 -14.16
N ALA A 336 -8.29 -12.35 -14.01
CA ALA A 336 -8.33 -13.47 -14.92
C ALA A 336 -9.75 -14.05 -14.95
N PRO A 337 -10.31 -14.40 -16.13
CA PRO A 337 -11.63 -15.01 -16.19
C PRO A 337 -11.64 -16.25 -15.32
N VAL A 338 -12.60 -16.34 -14.42
CA VAL A 338 -12.84 -17.52 -13.59
C VAL A 338 -13.36 -18.60 -14.54
N GLU A 339 -12.55 -19.65 -14.78
CA GLU A 339 -12.99 -20.87 -15.46
C GLU A 339 -13.87 -21.74 -14.56
#